data_bd461645f1c9f039358e804f50f21b7c
#
_entry.id   bd461645f1c9f039358e804f50f21b7c
#
_cell.length_a   1.000
_cell.length_b   1.000
_cell.length_c   1.000
_cell.angle_alpha   90.00
_cell.angle_beta   90.00
_cell.angle_gamma   90.00
#
_symmetry.space_group_name_H-M   'P 1'
#
loop_
_entity.id
_entity.type
_entity.pdbx_description
1 polymer ?
#
loop_
_entity_poly.entity_id
_entity_poly.type
_entity_poly.pdbx_seq_one_letter_code
_entity_poly.pdbx_strand_id
1 'polypeptide(L)'
;MNMISKKHFGKLLIATSLSLTFAFTATSAIGQPATAHASASTTANSVIELGKQYLGVPYEFGAKTGDTNSFDCSSFTQYVFQQNGISIPRSSIEQSSAGTFVSKNELQAGDLVFSDTNQDGTINHVSIYIGNGQLLHTYKVGVGVTISSFSGSSWDRTYVTARRLLPADGQSSLEQSESIDATPDTTSQSVEQSTNKRSTEKTRPTWGRTFD
;
A
#
# COMPACT_ATOMS: atom_id res chain seq x y z
N MET A 1 -71.89 -12.71 13.26
CA MET A 1 -73.03 -11.84 13.67
C MET A 1 -72.49 -10.43 13.78
N ASN A 2 -72.90 -9.64 12.82
CA ASN A 2 -73.35 -8.23 12.92
C ASN A 2 -72.29 -7.19 13.37
N MET A 3 -72.16 -6.05 12.83
CA MET A 3 -72.79 -5.24 11.77
C MET A 3 -71.95 -3.97 11.59
N ILE A 4 -71.58 -3.65 10.41
CA ILE A 4 -71.76 -2.41 9.65
C ILE A 4 -72.12 -1.14 10.51
N SER A 5 -71.33 -0.08 10.37
CA SER A 5 -71.86 1.27 10.23
C SER A 5 -70.92 2.21 9.49
N LYS A 6 -71.39 2.65 8.31
CA LYS A 6 -70.95 3.80 7.52
C LYS A 6 -71.56 5.08 8.11
N LYS A 7 -70.86 6.22 7.90
CA LYS A 7 -71.47 7.55 7.52
C LYS A 7 -70.35 8.59 7.58
N HIS A 8 -69.99 9.18 6.54
CA HIS A 8 -70.45 10.27 5.69
C HIS A 8 -69.86 11.65 6.05
N PHE A 9 -69.24 12.21 5.04
CA PHE A 9 -69.34 13.53 4.43
C PHE A 9 -68.94 14.78 5.23
N GLY A 10 -68.03 15.55 4.62
CA GLY A 10 -67.91 16.98 4.89
C GLY A 10 -66.74 17.58 4.09
N LYS A 11 -67.05 18.06 2.87
CA LYS A 11 -66.19 18.93 2.08
C LYS A 11 -66.09 20.29 2.73
N LEU A 12 -64.91 20.88 2.85
CA LEU A 12 -64.74 22.31 2.77
C LEU A 12 -63.40 22.69 2.20
N LEU A 13 -63.43 23.30 1.01
CA LEU A 13 -62.33 23.95 0.34
C LEU A 13 -62.11 25.33 0.98
N ILE A 14 -60.93 25.65 1.43
CA ILE A 14 -60.49 27.04 1.58
C ILE A 14 -59.04 27.09 1.03
N ALA A 15 -58.93 27.72 -0.12
CA ALA A 15 -57.63 28.10 -0.69
C ALA A 15 -57.13 29.38 -0.01
N THR A 16 -55.96 29.33 0.59
CA THR A 16 -55.19 30.52 0.88
C THR A 16 -53.76 30.30 0.39
N SER A 17 -53.47 30.95 -0.71
CA SER A 17 -52.16 31.10 -1.29
C SER A 17 -51.29 31.96 -0.39
N LEU A 18 -50.31 31.36 0.31
CA LEU A 18 -49.24 32.12 0.96
C LEU A 18 -47.95 31.84 0.18
N SER A 19 -47.59 32.80 -0.67
CA SER A 19 -46.32 32.81 -1.39
C SER A 19 -45.21 33.06 -0.41
N LEU A 20 -44.49 32.00 0.00
CA LEU A 20 -43.24 32.11 0.78
C LEU A 20 -42.07 32.08 -0.21
N THR A 21 -41.56 33.25 -0.52
CA THR A 21 -40.30 33.41 -1.27
C THR A 21 -39.16 32.92 -0.38
N PHE A 22 -38.73 31.68 -0.62
CA PHE A 22 -37.45 31.20 -0.05
C PHE A 22 -36.32 31.88 -0.79
N ALA A 23 -35.66 32.84 -0.12
CA ALA A 23 -34.37 33.34 -0.53
C ALA A 23 -33.35 32.20 -0.35
N PHE A 24 -32.94 31.59 -1.44
CA PHE A 24 -31.87 30.60 -1.49
C PHE A 24 -30.55 31.34 -1.26
N THR A 25 -30.11 31.43 -0.02
CA THR A 25 -28.72 31.80 0.28
C THR A 25 -27.89 30.57 -0.12
N ALA A 26 -27.23 30.66 -1.28
CA ALA A 26 -26.22 29.71 -1.68
C ALA A 26 -25.02 29.81 -0.71
N THR A 27 -25.07 29.04 0.37
CA THR A 27 -23.89 28.74 1.17
C THR A 27 -23.04 27.84 0.30
N SER A 28 -21.98 28.38 -0.29
CA SER A 28 -20.93 27.60 -0.92
C SER A 28 -20.27 26.77 0.17
N ALA A 29 -20.80 25.58 0.44
CA ALA A 29 -20.09 24.56 1.17
C ALA A 29 -18.89 24.20 0.28
N ILE A 30 -17.71 24.66 0.66
CA ILE A 30 -16.43 24.17 0.13
C ILE A 30 -16.44 22.68 0.50
N GLY A 31 -16.90 21.87 -0.46
CA GLY A 31 -16.91 20.41 -0.32
C GLY A 31 -15.49 19.92 -0.16
N GLN A 32 -15.17 19.44 1.03
CA GLN A 32 -13.96 18.68 1.25
C GLN A 32 -14.02 17.40 0.41
N PRO A 33 -12.91 16.96 -0.17
CA PRO A 33 -12.87 15.78 -1.04
C PRO A 33 -13.08 14.50 -0.21
N ALA A 34 -14.31 14.05 -0.08
CA ALA A 34 -14.65 12.76 0.54
C ALA A 34 -14.23 11.56 -0.32
N THR A 35 -13.79 11.81 -1.57
CA THR A 35 -13.47 10.75 -2.55
C THR A 35 -12.12 10.08 -2.34
N ALA A 36 -11.15 10.76 -1.74
CA ALA A 36 -9.78 10.27 -1.59
C ALA A 36 -9.66 9.15 -0.55
N HIS A 37 -10.27 9.28 0.62
CA HIS A 37 -10.26 8.25 1.66
C HIS A 37 -10.95 6.95 1.21
N ALA A 38 -11.97 7.03 0.38
CA ALA A 38 -12.66 5.86 -0.18
C ALA A 38 -11.74 5.08 -1.13
N SER A 39 -10.91 5.76 -1.93
CA SER A 39 -10.01 5.13 -2.90
C SER A 39 -8.87 4.35 -2.22
N ALA A 40 -8.18 4.95 -1.25
CA ALA A 40 -7.10 4.29 -0.49
C ALA A 40 -7.61 3.08 0.29
N SER A 41 -8.77 3.19 0.92
CA SER A 41 -9.42 2.08 1.61
C SER A 41 -9.80 0.94 0.66
N THR A 42 -10.25 1.26 -0.56
CA THR A 42 -10.58 0.26 -1.58
C THR A 42 -9.33 -0.50 -2.02
N THR A 43 -8.22 0.18 -2.27
CA THR A 43 -6.96 -0.45 -2.68
C THR A 43 -6.38 -1.31 -1.55
N ALA A 44 -6.42 -0.84 -0.29
CA ALA A 44 -6.01 -1.63 0.87
C ALA A 44 -6.80 -2.94 0.98
N ASN A 45 -8.12 -2.85 0.82
CA ASN A 45 -8.98 -4.03 0.83
C ASN A 45 -8.65 -4.99 -0.32
N SER A 46 -8.40 -4.47 -1.53
CA SER A 46 -8.02 -5.31 -2.68
C SER A 46 -6.70 -6.04 -2.45
N VAL A 47 -5.67 -5.37 -1.90
CA VAL A 47 -4.40 -5.98 -1.51
C VAL A 47 -4.62 -7.11 -0.50
N ILE A 48 -5.41 -6.86 0.54
CA ILE A 48 -5.67 -7.81 1.61
C ILE A 48 -6.47 -9.01 1.10
N GLU A 49 -7.54 -8.78 0.35
CA GLU A 49 -8.39 -9.86 -0.18
C GLU A 49 -7.63 -10.72 -1.18
N LEU A 50 -6.79 -10.11 -2.04
CA LEU A 50 -5.90 -10.89 -2.89
C LEU A 50 -4.92 -11.72 -2.06
N GLY A 51 -4.28 -11.13 -1.05
CA GLY A 51 -3.34 -11.86 -0.19
C GLY A 51 -3.99 -13.04 0.55
N LYS A 52 -5.23 -12.91 0.97
CA LYS A 52 -5.99 -14.00 1.60
C LYS A 52 -6.25 -15.18 0.68
N GLN A 53 -6.29 -15.00 -0.64
CA GLN A 53 -6.44 -16.10 -1.60
C GLN A 53 -5.24 -17.05 -1.59
N TYR A 54 -4.10 -16.62 -1.07
CA TYR A 54 -2.86 -17.39 -0.97
C TYR A 54 -2.66 -18.04 0.42
N LEU A 55 -3.64 -17.99 1.31
CA LEU A 55 -3.54 -18.66 2.62
C LEU A 55 -3.17 -20.13 2.45
N GLY A 56 -2.15 -20.56 3.18
CA GLY A 56 -1.62 -21.94 3.11
C GLY A 56 -0.57 -22.18 2.03
N VAL A 57 -0.32 -21.23 1.11
CA VAL A 57 0.75 -21.36 0.11
C VAL A 57 2.09 -21.50 0.84
N PRO A 58 2.94 -22.48 0.48
CA PRO A 58 4.17 -22.80 1.21
C PRO A 58 5.16 -21.64 1.29
N TYR A 59 5.92 -21.61 2.40
CA TYR A 59 7.08 -20.73 2.53
C TYR A 59 8.31 -21.34 1.87
N GLU A 60 9.02 -20.51 1.08
CA GLU A 60 10.32 -20.83 0.52
C GLU A 60 11.23 -19.61 0.60
N PHE A 61 12.35 -19.71 1.33
CA PHE A 61 13.29 -18.61 1.43
C PHE A 61 13.92 -18.28 0.05
N GLY A 62 13.87 -17.03 -0.35
CA GLY A 62 14.35 -16.60 -1.65
C GLY A 62 13.43 -16.96 -2.82
N ALA A 63 12.14 -17.22 -2.55
CA ALA A 63 11.13 -17.49 -3.59
C ALA A 63 11.20 -16.45 -4.72
N LYS A 64 11.03 -16.89 -5.96
CA LYS A 64 11.17 -16.03 -7.13
C LYS A 64 10.03 -15.00 -7.20
N THR A 65 10.37 -13.79 -7.61
CA THR A 65 9.36 -12.76 -7.92
C THR A 65 8.36 -13.29 -8.94
N GLY A 66 7.06 -13.16 -8.63
CA GLY A 66 5.97 -13.59 -9.50
C GLY A 66 5.63 -15.08 -9.45
N ASP A 67 6.40 -15.91 -8.74
CA ASP A 67 6.00 -17.29 -8.44
C ASP A 67 4.88 -17.27 -7.38
N THR A 68 3.83 -18.04 -7.62
CA THR A 68 2.69 -18.15 -6.72
C THR A 68 2.57 -19.53 -6.06
N ASN A 69 3.50 -20.45 -6.36
CA ASN A 69 3.53 -21.76 -5.74
C ASN A 69 4.22 -21.76 -4.37
N SER A 70 5.07 -20.75 -4.12
CA SER A 70 5.74 -20.51 -2.85
C SER A 70 6.07 -19.04 -2.69
N PHE A 71 6.20 -18.59 -1.45
CA PHE A 71 6.59 -17.22 -1.10
C PHE A 71 7.57 -17.19 0.06
N ASP A 72 8.48 -16.20 0.04
CA ASP A 72 9.01 -15.63 1.29
C ASP A 72 8.23 -14.38 1.69
N CYS A 73 8.53 -13.81 2.85
CA CYS A 73 7.79 -12.68 3.39
C CYS A 73 7.71 -11.48 2.43
N SER A 74 8.83 -11.14 1.80
CA SER A 74 8.94 -9.96 0.92
C SER A 74 8.49 -10.23 -0.51
N SER A 75 8.60 -11.46 -1.02
CA SER A 75 8.03 -11.82 -2.32
C SER A 75 6.51 -11.86 -2.27
N PHE A 76 5.94 -12.29 -1.15
CA PHE A 76 4.50 -12.26 -0.93
C PHE A 76 3.96 -10.83 -0.93
N THR A 77 4.54 -9.95 -0.13
CA THR A 77 4.13 -8.54 -0.11
C THR A 77 4.33 -7.89 -1.47
N GLN A 78 5.48 -8.12 -2.12
CA GLN A 78 5.75 -7.61 -3.46
C GLN A 78 4.67 -8.04 -4.45
N TYR A 79 4.33 -9.32 -4.47
CA TYR A 79 3.34 -9.86 -5.37
C TYR A 79 1.97 -9.22 -5.20
N VAL A 80 1.43 -9.19 -3.97
CA VAL A 80 0.07 -8.68 -3.74
C VAL A 80 -0.04 -7.18 -4.00
N PHE A 81 1.00 -6.40 -3.71
CA PHE A 81 1.03 -4.98 -4.04
C PHE A 81 1.14 -4.75 -5.55
N GLN A 82 2.01 -5.49 -6.23
CA GLN A 82 2.20 -5.37 -7.68
C GLN A 82 0.92 -5.69 -8.46
N GLN A 83 0.16 -6.69 -8.06
CA GLN A 83 -1.14 -7.02 -8.68
C GLN A 83 -2.18 -5.90 -8.50
N ASN A 84 -1.97 -5.00 -7.54
CA ASN A 84 -2.79 -3.81 -7.32
C ASN A 84 -2.14 -2.53 -7.89
N GLY A 85 -1.17 -2.66 -8.81
CA GLY A 85 -0.51 -1.55 -9.49
C GLY A 85 0.54 -0.81 -8.67
N ILE A 86 0.96 -1.35 -7.52
CA ILE A 86 1.92 -0.73 -6.62
C ILE A 86 3.24 -1.50 -6.68
N SER A 87 4.27 -0.89 -7.28
CA SER A 87 5.60 -1.49 -7.36
C SER A 87 6.37 -1.25 -6.06
N ILE A 88 6.89 -2.32 -5.45
CA ILE A 88 7.73 -2.24 -4.25
C ILE A 88 9.00 -3.09 -4.42
N PRO A 89 10.09 -2.78 -3.70
CA PRO A 89 11.35 -3.52 -3.77
C PRO A 89 11.19 -5.00 -3.40
N ARG A 90 12.21 -5.81 -3.77
CA ARG A 90 12.15 -7.26 -3.53
C ARG A 90 12.42 -7.65 -2.07
N SER A 91 13.33 -7.00 -1.39
CA SER A 91 13.73 -7.39 -0.03
C SER A 91 12.96 -6.64 1.05
N SER A 92 12.77 -7.26 2.21
CA SER A 92 12.12 -6.62 3.37
C SER A 92 12.87 -5.36 3.84
N ILE A 93 14.20 -5.35 3.77
CA ILE A 93 15.02 -4.19 4.13
C ILE A 93 14.73 -3.01 3.19
N GLU A 94 14.73 -3.23 1.88
CA GLU A 94 14.43 -2.17 0.92
C GLU A 94 12.96 -1.71 1.02
N GLN A 95 12.02 -2.64 1.22
CA GLN A 95 10.62 -2.30 1.45
C GLN A 95 10.43 -1.42 2.69
N SER A 96 11.26 -1.61 3.73
CA SER A 96 11.19 -0.79 4.95
C SER A 96 11.58 0.66 4.76
N SER A 97 12.17 1.00 3.62
CA SER A 97 12.54 2.35 3.23
C SER A 97 11.59 2.95 2.18
N ALA A 98 10.61 2.18 1.69
CA ALA A 98 9.65 2.62 0.69
C ALA A 98 8.41 3.29 1.32
N GLY A 99 7.80 4.22 0.59
CA GLY A 99 6.58 4.89 1.02
C GLY A 99 6.75 5.83 2.23
N THR A 100 5.67 6.09 2.94
CA THR A 100 5.62 7.01 4.07
C THR A 100 5.73 6.25 5.40
N PHE A 101 6.52 6.78 6.34
CA PHE A 101 6.58 6.25 7.70
C PHE A 101 5.23 6.31 8.39
N VAL A 102 4.89 5.26 9.12
CA VAL A 102 3.68 5.16 9.94
C VAL A 102 4.08 4.80 11.37
N SER A 103 3.59 5.56 12.33
CA SER A 103 3.79 5.20 13.74
C SER A 103 2.94 3.95 14.08
N LYS A 104 3.41 3.16 15.05
CA LYS A 104 2.74 1.93 15.46
C LYS A 104 1.28 2.13 15.87
N ASN A 105 0.98 3.29 16.46
CA ASN A 105 -0.37 3.64 16.94
C ASN A 105 -1.30 4.14 15.81
N GLU A 106 -0.75 4.40 14.61
CA GLU A 106 -1.46 4.92 13.45
C GLU A 106 -1.59 3.89 12.32
N LEU A 107 -1.30 2.62 12.63
CA LEU A 107 -1.41 1.52 11.68
C LEU A 107 -2.83 1.42 11.12
N GLN A 108 -2.91 1.34 9.80
CA GLN A 108 -4.14 1.14 9.04
C GLN A 108 -4.02 -0.10 8.14
N ALA A 109 -5.16 -0.69 7.78
CA ALA A 109 -5.20 -1.82 6.88
C ALA A 109 -4.45 -1.48 5.56
N GLY A 110 -3.56 -2.39 5.13
CA GLY A 110 -2.68 -2.20 3.98
C GLY A 110 -1.28 -1.66 4.32
N ASP A 111 -1.00 -1.24 5.54
CA ASP A 111 0.35 -0.84 5.95
C ASP A 111 1.28 -2.06 6.01
N LEU A 112 2.53 -1.88 5.61
CA LEU A 112 3.58 -2.87 5.82
C LEU A 112 4.20 -2.70 7.21
N VAL A 113 4.29 -3.79 7.94
CA VAL A 113 4.91 -3.88 9.27
C VAL A 113 6.20 -4.68 9.15
N PHE A 114 7.30 -4.14 9.67
CA PHE A 114 8.63 -4.72 9.61
C PHE A 114 9.11 -5.13 10.99
N SER A 115 9.71 -6.32 11.06
CA SER A 115 10.18 -6.93 12.31
C SER A 115 11.60 -7.43 12.18
N ASP A 116 12.32 -7.37 13.31
CA ASP A 116 13.60 -8.04 13.56
C ASP A 116 13.33 -9.26 14.45
N THR A 117 13.06 -10.40 13.82
CA THR A 117 12.54 -11.58 14.52
C THR A 117 13.60 -12.32 15.32
N ASN A 118 14.88 -12.14 14.99
CA ASN A 118 16.04 -12.74 15.67
C ASN A 118 16.77 -11.74 16.59
N GLN A 119 16.34 -10.46 16.60
CA GLN A 119 16.85 -9.39 17.47
C GLN A 119 18.35 -9.11 17.29
N ASP A 120 18.83 -9.19 16.04
CA ASP A 120 20.22 -8.85 15.68
C ASP A 120 20.42 -7.40 15.25
N GLY A 121 19.36 -6.57 15.28
CA GLY A 121 19.36 -5.17 14.87
C GLY A 121 19.03 -4.99 13.38
N THR A 122 18.71 -6.06 12.67
CA THR A 122 18.44 -6.03 11.23
C THR A 122 17.02 -6.50 10.94
N ILE A 123 16.27 -5.74 10.13
CA ILE A 123 14.95 -6.17 9.63
C ILE A 123 15.12 -7.44 8.80
N ASN A 124 14.42 -8.48 9.18
CA ASN A 124 14.42 -9.77 8.47
C ASN A 124 13.04 -10.28 8.11
N HIS A 125 11.98 -9.54 8.46
CA HIS A 125 10.61 -9.93 8.16
C HIS A 125 9.73 -8.73 7.79
N VAL A 126 8.70 -9.00 6.95
CA VAL A 126 7.66 -8.05 6.58
C VAL A 126 6.30 -8.72 6.57
N SER A 127 5.28 -7.98 6.98
CA SER A 127 3.88 -8.40 7.05
C SER A 127 2.98 -7.29 6.56
N ILE A 128 1.76 -7.61 6.13
CA ILE A 128 0.70 -6.64 5.83
C ILE A 128 -0.20 -6.52 7.06
N TYR A 129 -0.36 -5.33 7.61
CA TYR A 129 -1.35 -5.08 8.66
C TYR A 129 -2.75 -5.10 8.03
N ILE A 130 -3.65 -5.93 8.55
CA ILE A 130 -4.99 -6.09 7.97
C ILE A 130 -6.10 -5.50 8.85
N GLY A 131 -5.72 -4.68 9.83
CA GLY A 131 -6.66 -4.13 10.81
C GLY A 131 -6.85 -5.05 12.02
N ASN A 132 -7.53 -4.56 13.05
CA ASN A 132 -7.90 -5.32 14.24
C ASN A 132 -6.74 -6.06 14.93
N GLY A 133 -5.53 -5.49 14.86
CA GLY A 133 -4.34 -6.08 15.48
C GLY A 133 -3.90 -7.39 14.83
N GLN A 134 -4.11 -7.55 13.51
CA GLN A 134 -3.76 -8.75 12.76
C GLN A 134 -2.77 -8.45 11.63
N LEU A 135 -1.95 -9.45 11.32
CA LEU A 135 -0.97 -9.46 10.23
C LEU A 135 -1.27 -10.60 9.25
N LEU A 136 -1.22 -10.30 7.95
CA LEU A 136 -1.20 -11.28 6.87
C LEU A 136 0.23 -11.36 6.33
N HIS A 137 0.82 -12.55 6.37
CA HIS A 137 2.22 -12.75 6.03
C HIS A 137 2.54 -14.22 5.72
N THR A 138 3.75 -14.50 5.23
CA THR A 138 4.32 -15.84 5.19
C THR A 138 5.62 -15.86 5.99
N TYR A 139 5.87 -16.89 6.79
CA TYR A 139 6.87 -16.80 7.84
C TYR A 139 7.92 -17.91 7.80
N LYS A 140 7.52 -19.17 7.70
CA LYS A 140 8.43 -20.31 7.78
C LYS A 140 7.86 -21.55 7.10
N VAL A 141 8.76 -22.47 6.80
CA VAL A 141 8.41 -23.81 6.29
C VAL A 141 7.40 -24.49 7.24
N GLY A 142 6.38 -25.11 6.66
CA GLY A 142 5.32 -25.81 7.37
C GLY A 142 4.17 -24.91 7.86
N VAL A 143 4.29 -23.57 7.71
CA VAL A 143 3.20 -22.62 8.01
C VAL A 143 2.70 -21.97 6.71
N GLY A 144 3.61 -21.42 5.90
CA GLY A 144 3.25 -20.70 4.68
C GLY A 144 2.54 -19.38 4.96
N VAL A 145 1.71 -18.94 4.00
CA VAL A 145 0.91 -17.71 4.12
C VAL A 145 -0.17 -17.90 5.18
N THR A 146 -0.24 -17.00 6.15
CA THR A 146 -1.12 -17.12 7.32
C THR A 146 -1.54 -15.74 7.85
N ILE A 147 -2.53 -15.74 8.74
CA ILE A 147 -2.92 -14.58 9.54
C ILE A 147 -2.48 -14.83 10.99
N SER A 148 -1.80 -13.85 11.57
CA SER A 148 -1.33 -13.89 12.96
C SER A 148 -1.79 -12.68 13.75
N SER A 149 -1.96 -12.82 15.06
CA SER A 149 -2.18 -11.67 15.94
C SER A 149 -0.91 -10.81 16.00
N PHE A 150 -1.08 -9.50 15.94
CA PHE A 150 -0.01 -8.51 16.13
C PHE A 150 0.08 -8.06 17.58
N SER A 151 -0.98 -7.43 18.09
CA SER A 151 -1.00 -6.83 19.42
C SER A 151 -0.68 -7.84 20.52
N GLY A 152 0.31 -7.54 21.36
CA GLY A 152 0.76 -8.37 22.48
C GLY A 152 1.53 -9.65 22.08
N SER A 153 1.73 -9.90 20.79
CA SER A 153 2.41 -11.09 20.27
C SER A 153 3.94 -10.94 20.22
N SER A 154 4.64 -11.96 19.70
CA SER A 154 6.07 -11.86 19.38
C SER A 154 6.31 -10.81 18.28
N TRP A 155 5.41 -10.68 17.31
CA TRP A 155 5.50 -9.70 16.23
C TRP A 155 5.47 -8.26 16.74
N ASP A 156 4.68 -8.01 17.79
CA ASP A 156 4.61 -6.73 18.48
C ASP A 156 5.91 -6.39 19.21
N ARG A 157 6.52 -7.39 19.84
CA ARG A 157 7.81 -7.23 20.58
C ARG A 157 9.00 -7.06 19.66
N THR A 158 8.96 -7.62 18.46
CA THR A 158 10.03 -7.54 17.46
C THR A 158 9.76 -6.48 16.37
N TYR A 159 8.73 -5.66 16.55
CA TYR A 159 8.41 -4.55 15.66
C TYR A 159 9.56 -3.53 15.59
N VAL A 160 9.90 -3.11 14.37
CA VAL A 160 10.92 -2.09 14.11
C VAL A 160 10.29 -0.82 13.54
N THR A 161 9.53 -0.94 12.46
CA THR A 161 8.92 0.20 11.75
C THR A 161 7.71 -0.24 10.94
N ALA A 162 6.96 0.73 10.42
CA ALA A 162 5.91 0.49 9.44
C ALA A 162 5.92 1.51 8.31
N ARG A 163 5.39 1.13 7.15
CA ARG A 163 5.32 1.95 5.95
C ARG A 163 3.95 1.88 5.30
N ARG A 164 3.46 3.03 4.84
CA ARG A 164 2.28 3.15 3.99
C ARG A 164 2.71 3.41 2.56
N LEU A 165 2.30 2.52 1.67
CA LEU A 165 2.61 2.57 0.24
C LEU A 165 1.38 2.90 -0.60
N LEU A 166 0.21 2.82 0.02
CA LEU A 166 -1.03 3.19 -0.63
C LEU A 166 -1.07 4.72 -0.78
N PRO A 167 -1.48 5.25 -1.94
CA PRO A 167 -1.57 6.69 -2.14
C PRO A 167 -2.41 7.31 -1.02
N ALA A 168 -1.86 8.29 -0.34
CA ALA A 168 -2.68 9.19 0.45
C ALA A 168 -3.47 10.03 -0.56
N ASP A 169 -4.80 9.81 -0.56
CA ASP A 169 -5.74 10.75 -1.17
C ASP A 169 -5.50 11.16 -2.64
N GLY A 170 -5.90 10.32 -3.58
CA GLY A 170 -6.24 10.76 -4.93
C GLY A 170 -5.08 11.06 -5.89
N GLN A 171 -3.83 10.75 -5.57
CA GLN A 171 -2.75 10.73 -6.54
C GLN A 171 -2.77 9.41 -7.31
N SER A 172 -3.60 9.39 -8.35
CA SER A 172 -3.49 8.43 -9.43
C SER A 172 -2.09 8.52 -10.02
N SER A 173 -1.42 7.39 -10.19
CA SER A 173 -0.09 7.23 -10.81
C SER A 173 -0.07 7.62 -12.30
N LEU A 174 -0.72 8.73 -12.67
CA LEU A 174 -0.76 9.25 -14.03
C LEU A 174 0.13 10.48 -14.25
N GLU A 175 0.88 10.94 -13.23
CA GLU A 175 1.77 12.10 -13.38
C GLU A 175 3.26 11.71 -13.48
N GLN A 176 3.61 10.71 -14.24
CA GLN A 176 5.02 10.43 -14.55
C GLN A 176 5.27 10.27 -16.05
N SER A 177 4.56 11.00 -16.89
CA SER A 177 4.82 11.04 -18.33
C SER A 177 4.67 12.41 -19.01
N GLU A 178 4.82 13.52 -18.28
CA GLU A 178 4.89 14.85 -18.93
C GLU A 178 6.01 15.69 -18.33
N SER A 179 7.22 15.50 -18.84
CA SER A 179 8.21 16.56 -19.01
C SER A 179 9.40 16.08 -19.80
N ILE A 180 9.21 15.79 -21.08
CA ILE A 180 10.27 15.85 -22.08
C ILE A 180 9.72 16.62 -23.28
N ASP A 181 9.61 17.92 -23.13
CA ASP A 181 9.69 18.83 -24.27
C ASP A 181 10.78 19.86 -23.98
N ALA A 182 11.97 19.56 -24.46
CA ALA A 182 13.06 20.51 -24.57
C ALA A 182 13.44 20.55 -26.05
N THR A 183 12.99 21.58 -26.71
CA THR A 183 13.45 22.05 -28.02
C THR A 183 14.97 22.07 -28.13
N PRO A 184 15.51 21.66 -29.29
CA PRO A 184 16.94 21.74 -29.54
C PRO A 184 17.31 23.17 -29.97
N ASP A 185 18.17 23.82 -29.25
CA ASP A 185 18.89 25.00 -29.79
C ASP A 185 20.28 24.57 -30.25
N THR A 186 20.48 24.83 -31.52
CA THR A 186 21.68 24.62 -32.31
C THR A 186 22.67 25.73 -32.03
N THR A 187 23.85 25.45 -31.48
CA THR A 187 25.04 26.23 -31.85
C THR A 187 26.30 25.41 -31.72
N SER A 188 26.94 25.26 -32.84
CA SER A 188 28.28 24.67 -33.06
C SER A 188 29.35 25.43 -32.30
N GLN A 189 30.31 24.75 -31.72
CA GLN A 189 31.73 25.05 -31.98
C GLN A 189 32.66 23.94 -31.47
N SER A 190 33.58 23.65 -32.30
CA SER A 190 34.63 22.67 -32.40
C SER A 190 35.81 22.88 -31.47
N VAL A 191 36.65 21.80 -31.43
CA VAL A 191 38.10 21.75 -31.08
C VAL A 191 38.36 21.58 -29.58
N GLU A 192 39.08 20.62 -29.06
CA GLU A 192 40.38 20.08 -29.43
C GLU A 192 40.67 18.76 -28.66
N GLN A 193 41.42 17.95 -29.29
CA GLN A 193 41.97 16.66 -28.94
C GLN A 193 43.08 16.79 -27.87
N SER A 194 43.05 16.00 -26.83
CA SER A 194 44.32 15.62 -26.15
C SER A 194 44.24 14.23 -25.53
N THR A 195 45.06 13.41 -26.08
CA THR A 195 45.43 12.08 -25.63
C THR A 195 46.16 12.11 -24.32
N ASN A 196 45.81 11.26 -23.35
CA ASN A 196 46.85 10.63 -22.57
C ASN A 196 46.44 9.24 -22.04
N LYS A 197 47.26 8.30 -22.42
CA LYS A 197 47.32 6.90 -22.09
C LYS A 197 48.11 6.71 -20.81
N ARG A 198 47.58 6.04 -19.79
CA ARG A 198 48.44 5.17 -18.98
C ARG A 198 47.68 4.14 -18.16
N SER A 199 48.07 2.90 -18.44
CA SER A 199 47.85 1.69 -17.66
C SER A 199 48.38 1.80 -16.22
N THR A 200 47.70 1.11 -15.31
CA THR A 200 48.29 0.15 -14.36
C THR A 200 47.17 -0.59 -13.64
N GLU A 201 46.95 -1.75 -13.96
CA GLU A 201 47.04 -3.04 -13.26
C GLU A 201 47.37 -2.94 -11.76
N LYS A 202 46.50 -3.43 -10.86
CA LYS A 202 46.91 -4.31 -9.75
C LYS A 202 45.77 -4.84 -8.89
N THR A 203 45.65 -6.16 -8.96
CA THR A 203 45.51 -7.16 -7.88
C THR A 203 44.20 -7.22 -7.07
N ARG A 204 43.54 -8.30 -7.33
CA ARG A 204 42.52 -9.00 -6.55
C ARG A 204 43.15 -9.64 -5.31
N PRO A 205 42.60 -9.57 -4.09
CA PRO A 205 42.92 -10.50 -3.02
C PRO A 205 41.96 -11.69 -3.07
N THR A 206 42.54 -12.85 -3.23
CA THR A 206 41.94 -14.17 -2.97
C THR A 206 41.90 -14.38 -1.44
N TRP A 207 40.68 -14.61 -0.90
CA TRP A 207 40.56 -15.18 0.44
C TRP A 207 40.23 -16.66 0.31
N GLY A 208 41.20 -17.43 0.73
CA GLY A 208 41.13 -18.88 0.81
C GLY A 208 40.19 -19.33 1.92
N ARG A 209 39.53 -20.39 1.59
CA ARG A 209 38.70 -21.24 2.46
C ARG A 209 39.65 -22.11 3.29
N THR A 210 39.40 -22.23 4.57
CA THR A 210 39.71 -23.46 5.32
C THR A 210 38.57 -23.80 6.22
N PHE A 211 38.08 -25.00 6.03
CA PHE A 211 37.12 -25.69 6.89
C PHE A 211 37.95 -26.40 8.00
N ASP A 212 37.48 -26.33 9.22
CA ASP A 212 37.51 -27.40 10.21
C ASP A 212 36.21 -27.33 11.04
#